data_7ec320bc9376d1692a25ecafd42b8af1
#
_entry.id   7ec320bc9376d1692a25ecafd42b8af1
#
_cell.length_a   1.000
_cell.length_b   1.000
_cell.length_c   1.000
_cell.angle_alpha   90.00
_cell.angle_beta   90.00
_cell.angle_gamma   90.00
#
_symmetry.space_group_name_H-M   'P 1'
#
loop_
_entity.id
_entity.type
_entity.pdbx_description
1 polymer ?
#
loop_
_entity_poly.entity_id
_entity_poly.type
_entity_poly.pdbx_seq_one_letter_code
_entity_poly.pdbx_strand_id
1 'polypeptide(L)'
;SCQGSKFYKTPNIDKLASSGVRFTDAYSACVVCSPTRAALLTGKYPARLMLTQWLPDGRWNPKGHKMRTGRFLRSLPLEERTLAENLREEGYATFHAGKWHLGGAPFSLPEHHGFDHNLGGDDHGAPGSYFHPFKGSWRVPTTKLRASKQAFGGGEKGDYLTDLLAEGT
;
A
#
# COMPACT_ATOMS: atom_id res chain seq x y z
N SER A 1 -16.90 19.42 3.50
CA SER A 1 -16.46 18.02 3.59
C SER A 1 -17.60 17.14 4.10
N CYS A 2 -17.81 15.99 3.51
CA CYS A 2 -18.84 15.02 3.92
C CYS A 2 -18.65 14.51 5.37
N GLN A 3 -17.51 14.76 5.97
CA GLN A 3 -17.20 14.45 7.37
C GLN A 3 -17.47 15.62 8.33
N GLY A 4 -18.09 16.71 7.86
CA GLY A 4 -18.45 17.86 8.68
C GLY A 4 -17.33 18.89 8.91
N SER A 5 -16.12 18.65 8.43
CA SER A 5 -15.01 19.60 8.56
C SER A 5 -15.31 20.89 7.76
N LYS A 6 -15.14 22.04 8.40
CA LYS A 6 -15.19 23.35 7.76
C LYS A 6 -13.83 23.79 7.18
N PHE A 7 -12.76 23.14 7.61
CA PHE A 7 -11.39 23.46 7.21
C PHE A 7 -11.02 22.81 5.87
N TYR A 8 -11.32 21.52 5.70
CA TYR A 8 -10.98 20.79 4.48
C TYR A 8 -12.01 20.99 3.37
N LYS A 9 -11.52 21.29 2.18
CA LYS A 9 -12.30 21.29 0.94
C LYS A 9 -12.07 19.97 0.21
N THR A 10 -13.10 19.14 0.12
CA THR A 10 -13.01 17.78 -0.43
C THR A 10 -14.08 17.51 -1.49
N PRO A 11 -14.15 18.31 -2.61
CA PRO A 11 -15.27 18.23 -3.54
C PRO A 11 -15.40 16.86 -4.19
N ASN A 12 -14.31 16.21 -4.57
CA ASN A 12 -14.34 14.91 -5.21
C ASN A 12 -14.73 13.78 -4.23
N ILE A 13 -14.23 13.84 -2.99
CA ILE A 13 -14.64 12.90 -1.94
C ILE A 13 -16.11 13.10 -1.57
N ASP A 14 -16.56 14.36 -1.49
CA ASP A 14 -17.96 14.70 -1.21
C ASP A 14 -18.88 14.18 -2.31
N LYS A 15 -18.47 14.30 -3.58
CA LYS A 15 -19.18 13.73 -4.74
C LYS A 15 -19.27 12.20 -4.64
N LEU A 16 -18.16 11.52 -4.36
CA LEU A 16 -18.14 10.07 -4.17
C LEU A 16 -19.08 9.65 -3.02
N ALA A 17 -19.01 10.33 -1.89
CA ALA A 17 -19.88 10.06 -0.73
C ALA A 17 -21.38 10.26 -1.03
N SER A 18 -21.73 11.21 -1.90
CA SER A 18 -23.12 11.47 -2.28
C SER A 18 -23.68 10.48 -3.31
N SER A 19 -22.81 9.84 -4.09
CA SER A 19 -23.18 8.87 -5.13
C SER A 19 -23.06 7.41 -4.68
N GLY A 20 -22.48 7.15 -3.51
CA GLY A 20 -22.23 5.83 -2.99
C GLY A 20 -22.73 5.63 -1.56
N VAL A 21 -22.11 4.68 -0.87
CA VAL A 21 -22.40 4.38 0.54
C VAL A 21 -21.26 4.88 1.42
N ARG A 22 -21.59 5.66 2.42
CA ARG A 22 -20.68 6.12 3.45
C ARG A 22 -20.92 5.36 4.77
N PHE A 23 -19.94 4.59 5.19
CA PHE A 23 -19.96 3.92 6.48
C PHE A 23 -19.60 4.90 7.60
N THR A 24 -20.46 5.06 8.59
CA THR A 24 -20.23 5.95 9.74
C THR A 24 -19.38 5.32 10.82
N ASP A 25 -19.39 3.98 10.89
CA ASP A 25 -18.72 3.18 11.91
C ASP A 25 -17.81 2.14 11.24
N ALA A 26 -16.78 2.61 10.55
CA ALA A 26 -15.78 1.77 9.90
C ALA A 26 -14.42 1.92 10.59
N TYR A 27 -13.84 0.80 11.01
CA TYR A 27 -12.61 0.75 11.79
C TYR A 27 -11.52 -0.02 11.04
N SER A 28 -10.28 0.45 11.14
CA SER A 28 -9.14 -0.30 10.63
C SER A 28 -8.84 -1.50 11.54
N ALA A 29 -8.36 -2.60 10.94
CA ALA A 29 -8.05 -3.82 11.68
C ALA A 29 -6.82 -3.69 12.60
N CYS A 30 -6.00 -2.66 12.39
CA CYS A 30 -4.82 -2.38 13.20
C CYS A 30 -4.47 -0.89 13.14
N VAL A 31 -3.71 -0.42 14.14
CA VAL A 31 -3.24 0.97 14.22
C VAL A 31 -2.03 1.27 13.33
N VAL A 32 -1.46 0.26 12.67
CA VAL A 32 -0.29 0.39 11.79
C VAL A 32 -0.55 -0.20 10.40
N CYS A 33 0.29 0.20 9.45
CA CYS A 33 0.06 0.05 8.03
C CYS A 33 -0.01 -1.41 7.53
N SER A 34 1.06 -2.19 7.63
CA SER A 34 1.11 -3.52 7.02
C SER A 34 0.00 -4.46 7.51
N PRO A 35 -0.28 -4.59 8.81
CA PRO A 35 -1.38 -5.43 9.27
C PRO A 35 -2.75 -4.99 8.76
N THR A 36 -3.02 -3.67 8.76
CA THR A 36 -4.29 -3.13 8.23
C THR A 36 -4.43 -3.39 6.74
N ARG A 37 -3.34 -3.21 5.97
CA ARG A 37 -3.34 -3.46 4.52
C ARG A 37 -3.56 -4.93 4.19
N ALA A 38 -2.88 -5.83 4.92
CA ALA A 38 -3.09 -7.27 4.77
C ALA A 38 -4.53 -7.66 5.08
N ALA A 39 -5.09 -7.14 6.16
CA ALA A 39 -6.48 -7.40 6.53
C ALA A 39 -7.47 -6.90 5.47
N LEU A 40 -7.24 -5.71 4.91
CA LEU A 40 -8.07 -5.15 3.84
C LEU A 40 -8.07 -6.04 2.58
N LEU A 41 -6.90 -6.53 2.18
CA LEU A 41 -6.76 -7.34 0.96
C LEU A 41 -7.28 -8.76 1.12
N THR A 42 -7.19 -9.35 2.31
CA THR A 42 -7.50 -10.77 2.53
C THR A 42 -8.81 -11.01 3.27
N GLY A 43 -9.41 -9.96 3.86
CA GLY A 43 -10.57 -10.10 4.75
C GLY A 43 -10.26 -10.80 6.08
N LYS A 44 -8.98 -10.99 6.43
CA LYS A 44 -8.56 -11.70 7.64
C LYS A 44 -7.94 -10.76 8.66
N TYR A 45 -8.18 -11.01 9.95
CA TYR A 45 -7.52 -10.25 11.02
C TYR A 45 -6.00 -10.46 11.03
N PRO A 46 -5.21 -9.42 11.39
CA PRO A 46 -3.74 -9.48 11.44
C PRO A 46 -3.17 -10.66 12.24
N ALA A 47 -3.84 -11.03 13.33
CA ALA A 47 -3.43 -12.17 14.16
C ALA A 47 -3.54 -13.52 13.41
N ARG A 48 -4.55 -13.68 12.54
CA ARG A 48 -4.70 -14.88 11.71
C ARG A 48 -3.65 -14.98 10.62
N LEU A 49 -3.21 -13.84 10.12
CA LEU A 49 -2.17 -13.72 9.11
C LEU A 49 -0.75 -13.79 9.70
N MET A 50 -0.63 -13.77 11.04
CA MET A 50 0.64 -13.55 11.74
C MET A 50 1.42 -12.33 11.25
N LEU A 51 0.74 -11.36 10.65
CA LEU A 51 1.31 -10.11 10.16
C LEU A 51 0.82 -8.98 11.06
N THR A 52 1.45 -8.87 12.23
CA THR A 52 0.99 -8.03 13.36
C THR A 52 1.84 -6.78 13.59
N GLN A 53 2.92 -6.62 12.81
CA GLN A 53 3.81 -5.46 12.86
C GLN A 53 3.98 -4.85 11.46
N TRP A 54 4.34 -3.56 11.44
CA TRP A 54 4.70 -2.92 10.17
C TRP A 54 6.06 -3.39 9.67
N LEU A 55 6.17 -3.56 8.37
CA LEU A 55 7.33 -4.13 7.72
C LEU A 55 8.41 -3.05 7.43
N PRO A 56 9.68 -3.49 7.31
CA PRO A 56 10.13 -4.88 7.45
C PRO A 56 10.25 -5.37 8.90
N ASP A 57 10.50 -4.52 9.90
CA ASP A 57 10.90 -4.98 11.23
C ASP A 57 10.21 -4.30 12.43
N GLY A 58 9.33 -3.34 12.17
CA GLY A 58 8.82 -2.49 13.25
C GLY A 58 9.94 -1.62 13.85
N ARG A 59 9.63 -0.91 14.93
CA ARG A 59 10.63 -0.09 15.66
C ARG A 59 11.20 -0.76 16.91
N TRP A 60 11.05 -2.07 17.02
CA TRP A 60 11.55 -2.75 18.20
C TRP A 60 13.07 -2.84 18.18
N ASN A 61 13.68 -2.38 19.25
CA ASN A 61 15.11 -2.52 19.49
C ASN A 61 15.32 -3.38 20.74
N PRO A 62 16.05 -4.52 20.66
CA PRO A 62 16.29 -5.37 21.84
C PRO A 62 17.06 -4.68 22.96
N LYS A 63 17.83 -3.64 22.62
CA LYS A 63 18.58 -2.87 23.63
C LYS A 63 17.63 -1.90 24.35
N GLY A 64 17.41 -2.13 25.65
CA GLY A 64 16.63 -1.24 26.50
C GLY A 64 15.14 -1.57 26.63
N HIS A 65 14.62 -2.59 25.95
CA HIS A 65 13.24 -3.05 26.13
C HIS A 65 13.15 -4.29 27.01
N LYS A 66 12.24 -4.25 28.00
CA LYS A 66 11.97 -5.40 28.89
C LYS A 66 11.20 -6.53 28.21
N MET A 67 10.43 -6.21 27.16
CA MET A 67 9.59 -7.15 26.41
C MET A 67 10.22 -7.48 25.08
N ARG A 68 10.07 -8.72 24.63
CA ARG A 68 10.40 -9.12 23.26
C ARG A 68 9.18 -8.91 22.37
N THR A 69 9.41 -8.52 21.11
CA THR A 69 8.33 -8.55 20.12
C THR A 69 7.89 -10.00 19.87
N GLY A 70 6.60 -10.22 19.69
CA GLY A 70 6.08 -11.51 19.24
C GLY A 70 6.62 -11.89 17.86
N ARG A 71 6.51 -13.16 17.52
CA ARG A 71 6.79 -13.61 16.15
C ARG A 71 5.76 -13.03 15.19
N PHE A 72 6.21 -12.54 14.05
CA PHE A 72 5.34 -12.08 12.97
C PHE A 72 6.00 -12.36 11.61
N LEU A 73 5.19 -12.49 10.58
CA LEU A 73 5.66 -12.66 9.20
C LEU A 73 6.14 -11.34 8.63
N ARG A 74 7.13 -11.39 7.75
CA ARG A 74 7.77 -10.22 7.12
C ARG A 74 7.26 -9.95 5.71
N SER A 75 6.26 -10.69 5.28
CA SER A 75 5.54 -10.51 4.03
C SER A 75 4.17 -11.15 4.13
N LEU A 76 3.26 -10.74 3.27
CA LEU A 76 1.99 -11.44 3.08
C LEU A 76 2.30 -12.81 2.46
N PRO A 77 1.86 -13.94 3.07
CA PRO A 77 2.05 -15.25 2.49
C PRO A 77 1.34 -15.40 1.14
N LEU A 78 1.96 -16.12 0.21
CA LEU A 78 1.39 -16.36 -1.13
C LEU A 78 0.14 -17.26 -1.10
N GLU A 79 -0.05 -18.01 -0.02
CA GLU A 79 -1.21 -18.86 0.20
C GLU A 79 -2.45 -18.05 0.61
N GLU A 80 -2.25 -16.80 1.01
CA GLU A 80 -3.34 -15.92 1.41
C GLU A 80 -4.01 -15.28 0.20
N ARG A 81 -5.24 -15.68 -0.04
CA ARG A 81 -6.02 -15.20 -1.16
C ARG A 81 -6.45 -13.74 -0.96
N THR A 82 -6.16 -12.91 -1.93
CA THR A 82 -6.44 -11.47 -1.90
C THR A 82 -7.70 -11.11 -2.69
N LEU A 83 -8.22 -9.91 -2.42
CA LEU A 83 -9.30 -9.32 -3.22
C LEU A 83 -8.93 -9.23 -4.71
N ALA A 84 -7.66 -8.90 -5.03
CA ALA A 84 -7.20 -8.79 -6.40
C ALA A 84 -7.22 -10.14 -7.13
N GLU A 85 -6.82 -11.23 -6.46
CA GLU A 85 -6.90 -12.57 -7.02
C GLU A 85 -8.34 -12.99 -7.29
N ASN A 86 -9.25 -12.71 -6.35
CA ASN A 86 -10.67 -12.99 -6.54
C ASN A 86 -11.25 -12.23 -7.74
N LEU A 87 -10.97 -10.94 -7.85
CA LEU A 87 -11.44 -10.11 -8.95
C LEU A 87 -10.86 -10.56 -10.31
N ARG A 88 -9.58 -10.92 -10.33
CA ARG A 88 -8.92 -11.40 -11.54
C ARG A 88 -9.54 -12.72 -12.05
N GLU A 89 -9.90 -13.62 -11.15
CA GLU A 89 -10.62 -14.86 -11.52
C GLU A 89 -11.98 -14.59 -12.13
N GLU A 90 -12.65 -13.51 -11.72
CA GLU A 90 -13.91 -13.04 -12.31
C GLU A 90 -13.72 -12.20 -13.58
N GLY A 91 -12.50 -12.15 -14.13
CA GLY A 91 -12.19 -11.49 -15.40
C GLY A 91 -11.89 -9.99 -15.29
N TYR A 92 -11.75 -9.44 -14.09
CA TYR A 92 -11.33 -8.04 -13.92
C TYR A 92 -9.84 -7.87 -14.16
N ALA A 93 -9.46 -6.80 -14.84
CA ALA A 93 -8.09 -6.30 -14.83
C ALA A 93 -7.81 -5.65 -13.47
N THR A 94 -6.65 -5.95 -12.88
CA THR A 94 -6.30 -5.50 -11.54
C THR A 94 -5.06 -4.62 -11.57
N PHE A 95 -5.16 -3.45 -10.95
CA PHE A 95 -4.11 -2.45 -10.94
C PHE A 95 -3.77 -2.02 -9.51
N HIS A 96 -2.49 -2.03 -9.15
CA HIS A 96 -1.99 -1.48 -7.89
C HIS A 96 -1.18 -0.21 -8.17
N ALA A 97 -1.52 0.89 -7.50
CA ALA A 97 -0.76 2.12 -7.54
C ALA A 97 -0.39 2.60 -6.13
N GLY A 98 0.86 2.95 -5.94
CA GLY A 98 1.37 3.50 -4.70
C GLY A 98 1.84 2.45 -3.70
N LYS A 99 1.65 2.73 -2.41
CA LYS A 99 2.21 1.93 -1.31
C LYS A 99 1.67 0.50 -1.26
N TRP A 100 2.56 -0.49 -1.36
CA TRP A 100 2.27 -1.90 -1.08
C TRP A 100 2.52 -2.26 0.38
N HIS A 101 3.77 -2.29 0.81
CA HIS A 101 4.19 -2.50 2.20
C HIS A 101 3.74 -3.83 2.81
N LEU A 102 3.59 -4.87 2.00
CA LEU A 102 3.23 -6.24 2.42
C LEU A 102 4.29 -7.27 2.03
N GLY A 103 5.49 -6.83 1.77
CA GLY A 103 6.63 -7.58 1.30
C GLY A 103 7.18 -6.98 0.02
N GLY A 104 8.23 -7.58 -0.52
CA GLY A 104 8.95 -7.06 -1.67
C GLY A 104 9.52 -8.18 -2.55
N ALA A 105 10.44 -7.80 -3.41
CA ALA A 105 11.15 -8.74 -4.26
C ALA A 105 11.92 -9.78 -3.41
N PRO A 106 12.04 -11.04 -3.89
CA PRO A 106 11.57 -11.47 -5.21
C PRO A 106 10.16 -12.05 -5.24
N PHE A 107 9.47 -12.29 -4.11
CA PHE A 107 8.29 -13.16 -4.07
C PHE A 107 7.03 -12.55 -3.44
N SER A 108 7.04 -11.29 -3.02
CA SER A 108 5.88 -10.70 -2.34
C SER A 108 5.60 -9.27 -2.78
N LEU A 109 5.63 -9.05 -4.09
CA LEU A 109 5.18 -7.83 -4.75
C LEU A 109 3.69 -7.93 -5.09
N PRO A 110 2.99 -6.84 -5.40
CA PRO A 110 1.59 -6.86 -5.80
C PRO A 110 1.26 -7.89 -6.88
N GLU A 111 2.16 -8.08 -7.86
CA GLU A 111 1.98 -9.03 -8.96
C GLU A 111 1.90 -10.49 -8.51
N HIS A 112 2.51 -10.82 -7.38
CA HIS A 112 2.43 -12.15 -6.78
C HIS A 112 1.13 -12.39 -6.01
N HIS A 113 0.36 -11.32 -5.81
CA HIS A 113 -0.88 -11.29 -5.04
C HIS A 113 -2.09 -10.84 -5.87
N GLY A 114 -2.06 -11.14 -7.16
CA GLY A 114 -3.21 -10.99 -8.04
C GLY A 114 -3.32 -9.68 -8.81
N PHE A 115 -2.38 -8.76 -8.67
CA PHE A 115 -2.38 -7.54 -9.46
C PHE A 115 -1.68 -7.74 -10.81
N ASP A 116 -2.36 -7.40 -11.92
CA ASP A 116 -1.80 -7.46 -13.26
C ASP A 116 -0.77 -6.36 -13.50
N HIS A 117 -0.98 -5.20 -12.86
CA HIS A 117 -0.11 -4.04 -12.96
C HIS A 117 0.28 -3.53 -11.58
N ASN A 118 1.52 -3.09 -11.44
CA ASN A 118 2.03 -2.47 -10.22
C ASN A 118 2.81 -1.20 -10.54
N LEU A 119 2.38 -0.09 -9.98
CA LEU A 119 2.99 1.21 -10.09
C LEU A 119 3.43 1.68 -8.69
N GLY A 120 4.70 1.50 -8.36
CA GLY A 120 5.29 1.98 -7.11
C GLY A 120 5.10 1.09 -5.89
N GLY A 121 4.51 -0.10 -6.01
CA GLY A 121 4.33 -1.02 -4.88
C GLY A 121 5.59 -1.84 -4.57
N ASP A 122 6.06 -1.77 -3.31
CA ASP A 122 7.23 -2.50 -2.80
C ASP A 122 7.12 -2.68 -1.27
N ASP A 123 8.16 -3.24 -0.65
CA ASP A 123 8.26 -3.48 0.79
C ASP A 123 8.27 -2.21 1.65
N HIS A 124 8.57 -1.06 1.07
CA HIS A 124 8.71 0.20 1.79
C HIS A 124 7.38 0.86 2.16
N GLY A 125 7.37 1.48 3.33
CA GLY A 125 6.19 2.16 3.86
C GLY A 125 5.97 3.58 3.40
N ALA A 126 7.02 4.26 2.91
CA ALA A 126 6.96 5.64 2.44
C ALA A 126 8.18 5.97 1.55
N PRO A 127 8.06 6.88 0.59
CA PRO A 127 9.20 7.36 -0.18
C PRO A 127 10.14 8.21 0.68
N GLY A 128 11.38 8.31 0.26
CA GLY A 128 12.36 9.23 0.87
C GLY A 128 12.03 10.70 0.65
N SER A 129 11.33 11.01 -0.44
CA SER A 129 10.74 12.31 -0.75
C SER A 129 9.49 12.10 -1.59
N TYR A 130 8.47 12.93 -1.39
CA TYR A 130 7.27 12.97 -2.23
C TYR A 130 7.43 13.80 -3.50
N PHE A 131 8.56 14.46 -3.65
CA PHE A 131 8.87 15.29 -4.83
C PHE A 131 10.05 14.72 -5.63
N HIS A 132 9.90 14.74 -6.96
CA HIS A 132 10.95 14.28 -7.86
C HIS A 132 12.28 15.02 -7.60
N PRO A 133 13.43 14.33 -7.61
CA PRO A 133 13.70 12.95 -8.01
C PRO A 133 13.52 11.90 -6.89
N PHE A 134 12.63 12.09 -5.94
CA PHE A 134 12.28 11.17 -4.85
C PHE A 134 13.51 10.70 -4.06
N LYS A 135 14.43 11.62 -3.78
CA LYS A 135 15.70 11.33 -3.08
C LYS A 135 15.46 10.82 -1.68
N GLY A 136 16.17 9.76 -1.31
CA GLY A 136 16.13 9.13 0.00
C GLY A 136 16.89 7.81 -0.03
N SER A 137 16.88 7.09 1.08
CA SER A 137 17.48 5.76 1.22
C SER A 137 16.79 4.69 0.37
N TRP A 138 15.73 5.05 -0.33
CA TRP A 138 14.85 4.13 -1.01
C TRP A 138 14.23 4.79 -2.27
N ARG A 139 14.18 4.02 -3.35
CA ARG A 139 13.63 4.43 -4.64
C ARG A 139 12.19 3.91 -4.75
N VAL A 140 11.31 4.70 -5.37
CA VAL A 140 9.97 4.23 -5.72
C VAL A 140 10.10 3.22 -6.86
N PRO A 141 9.83 1.93 -6.64
CA PRO A 141 9.99 0.94 -7.67
C PRO A 141 8.77 0.90 -8.58
N THR A 142 9.02 0.45 -9.78
CA THR A 142 7.99 0.16 -10.76
C THR A 142 8.33 -1.18 -11.39
N THR A 143 7.59 -2.22 -11.09
CA THR A 143 8.04 -3.57 -11.38
C THR A 143 7.71 -4.04 -12.80
N LYS A 144 6.51 -3.88 -13.30
CA LYS A 144 6.23 -4.20 -14.70
C LYS A 144 6.85 -3.20 -15.68
N LEU A 145 7.12 -2.03 -15.20
CA LEU A 145 7.76 -0.99 -15.97
C LEU A 145 9.28 -1.05 -15.92
N ARG A 146 9.88 -2.06 -15.29
CA ARG A 146 11.32 -2.37 -15.49
C ARG A 146 11.67 -2.57 -16.96
N ALA A 147 10.72 -3.01 -17.77
CA ALA A 147 10.86 -3.10 -19.23
C ALA A 147 10.56 -1.77 -19.96
N SER A 148 9.77 -0.89 -19.38
CA SER A 148 9.57 0.46 -19.90
C SER A 148 10.42 1.42 -19.06
N LYS A 149 11.42 2.01 -19.69
CA LYS A 149 12.25 3.06 -19.09
C LYS A 149 11.47 4.31 -18.65
N GLN A 150 10.14 4.25 -18.66
CA GLN A 150 9.23 5.36 -18.42
C GLN A 150 8.63 5.44 -17.04
N ALA A 151 8.81 4.41 -16.22
CA ALA A 151 8.26 4.40 -14.90
C ALA A 151 8.98 5.38 -13.98
N PHE A 152 8.36 6.45 -13.56
CA PHE A 152 8.89 7.49 -12.68
C PHE A 152 10.29 8.04 -13.04
N GLY A 153 10.89 7.57 -14.15
CA GLY A 153 12.14 8.11 -14.68
C GLY A 153 11.94 9.36 -15.53
N GLY A 154 10.70 9.71 -15.82
CA GLY A 154 10.34 10.83 -16.68
C GLY A 154 9.77 12.05 -15.96
N GLY A 155 9.74 12.08 -14.63
CA GLY A 155 9.30 13.27 -13.90
C GLY A 155 10.32 14.40 -13.95
N GLU A 156 9.82 15.64 -13.88
CA GLU A 156 10.66 16.83 -13.77
C GLU A 156 10.90 17.20 -12.31
N LYS A 157 11.96 17.99 -12.07
CA LYS A 157 12.30 18.42 -10.72
C LYS A 157 11.13 19.20 -10.10
N GLY A 158 10.58 18.66 -9.01
CA GLY A 158 9.48 19.27 -8.28
C GLY A 158 8.13 18.59 -8.50
N ASP A 159 8.03 17.64 -9.43
CA ASP A 159 6.81 16.86 -9.62
C ASP A 159 6.42 16.10 -8.36
N TYR A 160 5.14 16.11 -8.06
CA TYR A 160 4.60 15.48 -6.87
C TYR A 160 4.20 14.02 -7.16
N LEU A 161 4.67 13.10 -6.30
CA LEU A 161 4.49 11.65 -6.49
C LEU A 161 3.02 11.24 -6.65
N THR A 162 2.12 11.87 -5.90
CA THR A 162 0.69 11.52 -5.96
C THR A 162 0.07 11.85 -7.32
N ASP A 163 0.48 12.98 -7.91
CA ASP A 163 0.01 13.39 -9.24
C ASP A 163 0.52 12.41 -10.30
N LEU A 164 1.82 12.07 -10.27
CA LEU A 164 2.41 11.08 -11.18
C LEU A 164 1.77 9.69 -11.04
N LEU A 165 1.42 9.27 -9.81
CA LEU A 165 0.71 8.01 -9.59
C LEU A 165 -0.71 8.07 -10.19
N ALA A 166 -1.40 9.20 -10.06
CA ALA A 166 -2.74 9.39 -10.60
C ALA A 166 -2.74 9.46 -12.14
N GLU A 167 -1.70 10.04 -12.75
CA GLU A 167 -1.53 10.11 -14.21
C GLU A 167 -1.14 8.75 -14.81
N GLY A 168 -0.50 7.88 -14.03
CA GLY A 168 -0.05 6.55 -14.47
C GLY A 168 -1.11 5.45 -14.33
N THR A 169 -2.28 5.79 -13.80
CA THR A 169 -3.42 4.85 -13.63
C THR A 169 -4.55 5.17 -14.60
#